data_b6db1fc3157af8a6df8f54def7eeca04
#
_entry.id   b6db1fc3157af8a6df8f54def7eeca04
#
_cell.length_a   1.000
_cell.length_b   1.000
_cell.length_c   1.000
_cell.angle_alpha   90.00
_cell.angle_beta   90.00
_cell.angle_gamma   90.00
#
_symmetry.space_group_name_H-M   'P 1'
#
loop_
_entity.id
_entity.type
_entity.pdbx_description
1 polymer ?
#
loop_
_entity_poly.entity_id
_entity_poly.type
_entity_poly.pdbx_seq_one_letter_code
_entity_poly.pdbx_strand_id
1 'polypeptide(L)'
;PSPNAPNLSMARAYAGTVMLEGTTLSEGRGTTRPLELFGAPDIDARKVIAEMQAFAPKWLAGCRLRECWFEPTFHKHAGKLCNGVQIHVEDPTHYNHAAFRPWRLQALAFKAIRRLNRNYLLWRDFPYEYERDRLAIDLINGSEILREWVDDDTSRPGDLDALAQADEREWEETRRPFLLY
;
A
#
# COMPACT_ATOMS: atom_id res chain seq x y z
N PRO A 1 -9.70 17.48 -7.73
CA PRO A 1 -9.62 16.49 -6.66
C PRO A 1 -10.86 15.60 -6.61
N SER A 2 -10.67 14.34 -6.26
CA SER A 2 -11.74 13.40 -6.03
C SER A 2 -12.35 13.61 -4.63
N PRO A 3 -13.64 13.29 -4.39
CA PRO A 3 -14.19 13.22 -3.04
C PRO A 3 -13.42 12.27 -2.09
N ASN A 4 -12.73 11.28 -2.65
CA ASN A 4 -11.86 10.36 -1.91
C ASN A 4 -10.41 10.85 -1.77
N ALA A 5 -10.13 12.09 -2.18
CA ALA A 5 -8.82 12.75 -2.03
C ALA A 5 -8.97 14.03 -1.17
N PRO A 6 -9.36 13.89 0.11
CA PRO A 6 -9.82 15.02 0.91
C PRO A 6 -8.70 15.94 1.41
N ASN A 7 -7.47 15.46 1.47
CA ASN A 7 -6.38 16.20 2.10
C ASN A 7 -4.99 15.80 1.55
N LEU A 8 -3.96 16.56 1.98
CA LEU A 8 -2.58 16.34 1.55
C LEU A 8 -1.98 15.02 2.08
N SER A 9 -2.37 14.57 3.27
CA SER A 9 -1.87 13.31 3.85
C SER A 9 -2.27 12.13 2.98
N MET A 10 -3.53 12.11 2.51
CA MET A 10 -3.98 11.12 1.54
C MET A 10 -3.14 11.16 0.26
N ALA A 11 -2.91 12.35 -0.31
CA ALA A 11 -2.13 12.50 -1.53
C ALA A 11 -0.68 11.98 -1.36
N ARG A 12 -0.08 12.17 -0.17
CA ARG A 12 1.26 11.63 0.15
C ARG A 12 1.28 10.11 0.20
N ALA A 13 0.24 9.49 0.76
CA ALA A 13 0.15 8.04 0.87
C ALA A 13 -0.30 7.36 -0.43
N TYR A 14 -0.98 8.10 -1.32
CA TYR A 14 -1.69 7.56 -2.48
C TYR A 14 -0.83 6.73 -3.42
N ALA A 15 0.42 7.12 -3.66
CA ALA A 15 1.33 6.35 -4.53
C ALA A 15 1.59 4.90 -4.06
N GLY A 16 1.29 4.59 -2.80
CA GLY A 16 1.27 3.23 -2.28
C GLY A 16 -0.15 2.69 -2.13
N THR A 17 -1.03 3.46 -1.49
CA THR A 17 -2.37 2.97 -1.12
C THR A 17 -3.32 2.78 -2.30
N VAL A 18 -3.03 3.33 -3.49
CA VAL A 18 -3.75 3.00 -4.73
C VAL A 18 -3.72 1.50 -5.03
N MET A 19 -2.64 0.80 -4.69
CA MET A 19 -2.51 -0.64 -4.90
C MET A 19 -3.54 -1.47 -4.11
N LEU A 20 -4.15 -0.89 -3.06
CA LEU A 20 -5.22 -1.56 -2.31
C LEU A 20 -6.42 -1.91 -3.19
N GLU A 21 -6.65 -1.20 -4.29
CA GLU A 21 -7.74 -1.52 -5.23
C GLU A 21 -7.61 -2.94 -5.80
N GLY A 22 -6.40 -3.40 -6.04
CA GLY A 22 -6.11 -4.77 -6.49
C GLY A 22 -6.19 -5.85 -5.39
N THR A 23 -6.59 -5.48 -4.18
CA THR A 23 -6.61 -6.39 -3.03
C THR A 23 -7.99 -6.49 -2.39
N THR A 24 -8.15 -7.48 -1.49
CA THR A 24 -9.35 -7.64 -0.67
C THR A 24 -9.40 -6.67 0.52
N LEU A 25 -8.29 -6.00 0.84
CA LEU A 25 -8.23 -5.03 1.92
C LEU A 25 -9.03 -3.77 1.58
N SER A 26 -9.77 -3.26 2.56
CA SER A 26 -10.44 -1.96 2.43
C SER A 26 -9.44 -0.83 2.58
N GLU A 27 -9.54 0.17 1.73
CA GLU A 27 -8.87 1.46 1.81
C GLU A 27 -9.68 2.50 2.59
N GLY A 28 -10.69 2.08 3.36
CA GLY A 28 -11.48 2.94 4.23
C GLY A 28 -12.42 3.91 3.51
N ARG A 29 -13.01 3.49 2.40
CA ARG A 29 -13.94 4.36 1.65
C ARG A 29 -15.16 4.71 2.49
N GLY A 30 -15.49 6.02 2.50
CA GLY A 30 -16.57 6.59 3.29
C GLY A 30 -16.21 6.86 4.76
N THR A 31 -14.97 6.61 5.16
CA THR A 31 -14.41 7.12 6.43
C THR A 31 -13.88 8.55 6.26
N THR A 32 -13.48 9.19 7.35
CA THR A 32 -12.86 10.52 7.31
C THR A 32 -11.39 10.49 6.82
N ARG A 33 -10.78 9.31 6.63
CA ARG A 33 -9.39 9.10 6.24
C ARG A 33 -9.24 8.05 5.13
N PRO A 34 -10.00 8.14 4.01
CA PRO A 34 -9.85 7.18 2.93
C PRO A 34 -8.43 7.21 2.36
N LEU A 35 -7.89 6.05 2.01
CA LEU A 35 -6.54 5.90 1.45
C LEU A 35 -5.37 6.34 2.37
N GLU A 36 -5.66 6.72 3.61
CA GLU A 36 -4.67 6.90 4.68
C GLU A 36 -4.67 5.71 5.64
N LEU A 37 -5.60 4.77 5.44
CA LEU A 37 -5.73 3.56 6.24
C LEU A 37 -6.10 2.36 5.35
N PHE A 38 -5.76 1.19 5.83
CA PHE A 38 -6.15 -0.06 5.18
C PHE A 38 -6.41 -1.16 6.21
N GLY A 39 -7.28 -2.08 5.88
CA GLY A 39 -7.59 -3.19 6.77
C GLY A 39 -8.70 -4.10 6.29
N ALA A 40 -9.03 -5.08 7.13
CA ALA A 40 -10.11 -6.03 6.90
C ALA A 40 -10.65 -6.55 8.24
N PRO A 41 -11.82 -7.21 8.26
CA PRO A 41 -12.37 -7.77 9.48
C PRO A 41 -11.54 -8.92 10.10
N ASP A 42 -10.73 -9.57 9.29
CA ASP A 42 -10.03 -10.82 9.58
C ASP A 42 -8.49 -10.68 9.66
N ILE A 43 -7.96 -9.46 9.71
CA ILE A 43 -6.55 -9.21 9.98
C ILE A 43 -6.32 -8.73 11.40
N ASP A 44 -5.08 -8.91 11.89
CA ASP A 44 -4.57 -8.37 13.16
C ASP A 44 -3.52 -7.30 12.83
N ALA A 45 -3.92 -6.04 12.88
CA ALA A 45 -3.06 -4.92 12.48
C ALA A 45 -1.81 -4.78 13.37
N ARG A 46 -1.86 -5.18 14.64
CA ARG A 46 -0.68 -5.16 15.51
C ARG A 46 0.36 -6.14 15.04
N LYS A 47 -0.07 -7.36 14.67
CA LYS A 47 0.84 -8.36 14.11
C LYS A 47 1.38 -7.92 12.76
N VAL A 48 0.55 -7.33 11.90
CA VAL A 48 0.99 -6.79 10.61
C VAL A 48 2.07 -5.72 10.82
N ILE A 49 1.86 -4.73 11.69
CA ILE A 49 2.85 -3.69 11.98
C ILE A 49 4.14 -4.30 12.56
N ALA A 50 4.02 -5.24 13.50
CA ALA A 50 5.18 -5.91 14.08
C ALA A 50 6.00 -6.69 13.03
N GLU A 51 5.33 -7.39 12.13
CA GLU A 51 5.98 -8.13 11.03
C GLU A 51 6.65 -7.16 10.03
N MET A 52 5.99 -6.04 9.70
CA MET A 52 6.59 -4.98 8.87
C MET A 52 7.88 -4.44 9.50
N GLN A 53 7.84 -4.16 10.81
CA GLN A 53 9.00 -3.66 11.55
C GLN A 53 10.15 -4.68 11.61
N ALA A 54 9.82 -5.96 11.74
CA ALA A 54 10.81 -7.03 11.78
C ALA A 54 11.46 -7.29 10.40
N PHE A 55 10.67 -7.23 9.32
CA PHE A 55 11.11 -7.64 7.99
C PHE A 55 11.88 -6.52 7.24
N ALA A 56 11.37 -5.28 7.25
CA ALA A 56 11.99 -4.16 6.53
C ALA A 56 11.81 -2.81 7.27
N PRO A 57 12.41 -2.61 8.46
CA PRO A 57 12.21 -1.40 9.27
C PRO A 57 12.57 -0.11 8.54
N LYS A 58 13.55 -0.14 7.62
CA LYS A 58 13.97 1.04 6.85
C LYS A 58 12.87 1.57 5.92
N TRP A 59 11.96 0.72 5.47
CA TRP A 59 10.86 1.12 4.58
C TRP A 59 9.72 1.84 5.33
N LEU A 60 9.78 1.86 6.65
CA LEU A 60 8.83 2.57 7.51
C LEU A 60 9.33 3.97 7.90
N ALA A 61 10.50 4.38 7.39
CA ALA A 61 11.04 5.70 7.67
C ALA A 61 10.15 6.81 7.09
N GLY A 62 10.06 7.92 7.80
CA GLY A 62 9.34 9.12 7.36
C GLY A 62 7.84 9.09 7.56
N CYS A 63 7.30 8.09 8.25
CA CYS A 63 5.90 8.05 8.67
C CYS A 63 5.75 7.37 10.04
N ARG A 64 4.55 7.41 10.58
CA ARG A 64 4.17 6.61 11.76
C ARG A 64 3.00 5.72 11.40
N LEU A 65 3.06 4.46 11.82
CA LEU A 65 1.95 3.51 11.70
C LEU A 65 1.25 3.34 13.04
N ARG A 66 -0.06 3.21 12.99
CA ARG A 66 -0.90 2.97 14.16
C ARG A 66 -1.99 1.95 13.82
N GLU A 67 -2.26 1.03 14.75
CA GLU A 67 -3.49 0.25 14.70
C GLU A 67 -4.70 1.17 14.77
N CYS A 68 -5.72 0.87 13.98
CA CYS A 68 -7.01 1.53 14.03
C CYS A 68 -8.14 0.53 13.78
N TRP A 69 -9.35 0.94 14.19
CA TRP A 69 -10.59 0.25 13.87
C TRP A 69 -11.46 1.21 13.07
N PHE A 70 -12.07 0.72 12.00
CA PHE A 70 -12.90 1.53 11.13
C PHE A 70 -13.98 0.70 10.44
N GLU A 71 -15.04 1.36 10.02
CA GLU A 71 -16.12 0.76 9.27
C GLU A 71 -16.27 1.51 7.94
N PRO A 72 -15.94 0.87 6.80
CA PRO A 72 -16.19 1.46 5.49
C PRO A 72 -17.70 1.58 5.23
N THR A 73 -18.15 2.69 4.64
CA THR A 73 -19.56 2.89 4.33
C THR A 73 -19.95 2.38 2.95
N PHE A 74 -18.99 2.15 2.07
CA PHE A 74 -19.20 1.55 0.75
C PHE A 74 -17.95 0.83 0.25
N HIS A 75 -18.09 0.06 -0.85
CA HIS A 75 -17.08 -0.77 -1.47
C HIS A 75 -16.69 -1.97 -0.59
N LYS A 76 -15.39 -2.27 -0.45
CA LYS A 76 -14.91 -3.47 0.27
C LYS A 76 -15.23 -3.39 1.76
N HIS A 77 -15.81 -4.45 2.28
CA HIS A 77 -16.19 -4.60 3.69
C HIS A 77 -17.19 -3.54 4.22
N ALA A 78 -18.00 -2.92 3.35
CA ALA A 78 -19.01 -1.95 3.77
C ALA A 78 -19.87 -2.46 4.91
N GLY A 79 -20.04 -1.67 5.97
CA GLY A 79 -20.82 -2.01 7.16
C GLY A 79 -20.19 -3.08 8.06
N LYS A 80 -18.90 -3.42 7.86
CA LYS A 80 -18.17 -4.35 8.71
C LYS A 80 -17.06 -3.63 9.47
N LEU A 81 -16.94 -3.93 10.76
CA LEU A 81 -15.83 -3.43 11.54
C LEU A 81 -14.53 -4.09 11.08
N CYS A 82 -13.59 -3.30 10.60
CA CYS A 82 -12.27 -3.70 10.15
C CYS A 82 -11.22 -3.34 11.19
N ASN A 83 -10.28 -4.24 11.47
CA ASN A 83 -9.02 -3.90 12.10
C ASN A 83 -8.02 -3.51 11.01
N GLY A 84 -7.22 -2.48 11.23
CA GLY A 84 -6.35 -1.98 10.19
C GLY A 84 -5.21 -1.08 10.67
N VAL A 85 -4.45 -0.62 9.71
CA VAL A 85 -3.29 0.24 9.90
C VAL A 85 -3.61 1.62 9.35
N GLN A 86 -3.40 2.65 10.16
CA GLN A 86 -3.41 4.05 9.72
C GLN A 86 -1.98 4.53 9.50
N ILE A 87 -1.77 5.21 8.36
CA ILE A 87 -0.49 5.81 7.95
C ILE A 87 -0.55 7.30 8.30
N HIS A 88 0.29 7.73 9.24
CA HIS A 88 0.39 9.14 9.64
C HIS A 88 1.55 9.82 8.92
N VAL A 89 1.23 10.80 8.09
CA VAL A 89 2.16 11.61 7.30
C VAL A 89 1.82 13.12 7.37
N GLU A 90 0.98 13.51 8.32
CA GLU A 90 0.56 14.89 8.53
C GLU A 90 1.48 15.68 9.47
N ASP A 91 2.00 15.03 10.50
CA ASP A 91 2.77 15.68 11.58
C ASP A 91 4.24 15.85 11.17
N PRO A 92 4.75 17.08 11.08
CA PRO A 92 6.12 17.36 10.69
C PRO A 92 7.16 16.78 11.67
N THR A 93 6.78 16.43 12.89
CA THR A 93 7.69 15.76 13.86
C THR A 93 7.98 14.32 13.48
N HIS A 94 7.14 13.69 12.66
CA HIS A 94 7.24 12.29 12.24
C HIS A 94 7.33 12.12 10.74
N TYR A 95 6.78 13.05 9.97
CA TYR A 95 6.82 12.98 8.52
C TYR A 95 8.13 13.53 7.97
N ASN A 96 8.81 12.70 7.21
CA ASN A 96 9.98 13.11 6.44
C ASN A 96 9.77 12.76 4.96
N HIS A 97 9.55 13.78 4.14
CA HIS A 97 9.28 13.62 2.72
C HIS A 97 10.40 12.87 1.98
N ALA A 98 11.66 13.16 2.31
CA ALA A 98 12.81 12.52 1.66
C ALA A 98 12.98 11.04 2.04
N ALA A 99 12.43 10.63 3.19
CA ALA A 99 12.53 9.25 3.67
C ALA A 99 11.29 8.40 3.39
N PHE A 100 10.12 9.03 3.26
CA PHE A 100 8.85 8.32 3.08
C PHE A 100 8.78 7.66 1.70
N ARG A 101 8.51 6.36 1.68
CA ARG A 101 8.41 5.52 0.49
C ARG A 101 7.06 4.80 0.46
N PRO A 102 5.96 5.46 0.04
CA PRO A 102 4.61 4.93 0.15
C PRO A 102 4.42 3.60 -0.60
N TRP A 103 5.00 3.45 -1.79
CA TRP A 103 4.93 2.20 -2.54
C TRP A 103 5.60 1.03 -1.78
N ARG A 104 6.83 1.22 -1.28
CA ARG A 104 7.54 0.20 -0.49
C ARG A 104 6.83 -0.13 0.81
N LEU A 105 6.24 0.88 1.46
CA LEU A 105 5.44 0.67 2.68
C LEU A 105 4.24 -0.24 2.39
N GLN A 106 3.50 0.03 1.30
CA GLN A 106 2.33 -0.77 0.95
C GLN A 106 2.72 -2.18 0.50
N ALA A 107 3.78 -2.33 -0.29
CA ALA A 107 4.35 -3.62 -0.65
C ALA A 107 4.72 -4.44 0.60
N LEU A 108 5.35 -3.79 1.58
CA LEU A 108 5.71 -4.40 2.86
C LEU A 108 4.49 -4.85 3.66
N ALA A 109 3.41 -4.07 3.65
CA ALA A 109 2.16 -4.45 4.31
C ALA A 109 1.56 -5.72 3.68
N PHE A 110 1.54 -5.81 2.36
CA PHE A 110 1.09 -7.02 1.65
C PHE A 110 1.96 -8.22 2.00
N LYS A 111 3.28 -8.05 1.98
CA LYS A 111 4.24 -9.09 2.36
C LYS A 111 4.05 -9.56 3.80
N ALA A 112 3.86 -8.64 4.74
CA ALA A 112 3.63 -8.96 6.14
C ALA A 112 2.35 -9.78 6.33
N ILE A 113 1.25 -9.41 5.66
CA ILE A 113 -0.01 -10.17 5.69
C ILE A 113 0.20 -11.58 5.13
N ARG A 114 0.89 -11.72 3.99
CA ARG A 114 1.19 -13.02 3.38
C ARG A 114 2.06 -13.91 4.27
N ARG A 115 3.05 -13.34 4.96
CA ARG A 115 3.92 -14.06 5.89
C ARG A 115 3.19 -14.51 7.15
N LEU A 116 2.24 -13.72 7.64
CA LEU A 116 1.40 -14.08 8.78
C LEU A 116 0.34 -15.13 8.44
N ASN A 117 -0.18 -15.09 7.23
CA ASN A 117 -1.15 -16.06 6.73
C ASN A 117 -0.92 -16.32 5.24
N ARG A 118 -0.22 -17.42 4.94
CA ARG A 118 0.11 -17.79 3.57
C ARG A 118 -1.10 -17.97 2.66
N ASN A 119 -2.22 -18.40 3.21
CA ASN A 119 -3.44 -18.67 2.47
C ASN A 119 -4.43 -17.51 2.47
N TYR A 120 -4.02 -16.34 2.97
CA TYR A 120 -4.90 -15.16 2.95
C TYR A 120 -5.26 -14.79 1.51
N LEU A 121 -6.55 -14.62 1.24
CA LEU A 121 -7.05 -14.20 -0.07
C LEU A 121 -6.76 -12.71 -0.27
N LEU A 122 -5.49 -12.38 -0.52
CA LEU A 122 -5.03 -10.98 -0.62
C LEU A 122 -5.44 -10.34 -1.93
N TRP A 123 -5.22 -11.05 -3.05
CA TRP A 123 -5.44 -10.49 -4.38
C TRP A 123 -6.90 -10.61 -4.79
N ARG A 124 -7.45 -9.54 -5.35
CA ARG A 124 -8.80 -9.53 -5.92
C ARG A 124 -8.75 -9.99 -7.37
N ASP A 125 -9.49 -11.04 -7.65
CA ASP A 125 -9.77 -11.48 -9.02
C ASP A 125 -11.11 -10.88 -9.47
N PHE A 126 -11.06 -9.82 -10.27
CA PHE A 126 -12.21 -9.14 -10.84
C PHE A 126 -11.77 -8.35 -12.08
N PRO A 127 -12.67 -8.13 -13.07
CA PRO A 127 -12.37 -7.26 -14.20
C PRO A 127 -12.01 -5.85 -13.70
N TYR A 128 -10.84 -5.36 -14.09
CA TYR A 128 -10.37 -4.02 -13.71
C TYR A 128 -10.27 -3.16 -14.98
N GLU A 129 -10.97 -2.02 -14.98
CA GLU A 129 -11.15 -1.17 -16.17
C GLU A 129 -11.68 -2.01 -17.36
N TYR A 130 -10.91 -2.17 -18.42
CA TYR A 130 -11.27 -2.94 -19.60
C TYR A 130 -10.52 -4.27 -19.72
N GLU A 131 -9.70 -4.62 -18.74
CA GLU A 131 -8.87 -5.81 -18.70
C GLU A 131 -9.55 -6.93 -17.89
N ARG A 132 -9.44 -8.18 -18.37
CA ARG A 132 -10.04 -9.35 -17.73
C ARG A 132 -9.07 -10.50 -17.51
N ASP A 133 -7.93 -10.47 -18.20
CA ASP A 133 -6.98 -11.59 -18.23
C ASP A 133 -5.81 -11.42 -17.25
N ARG A 134 -5.68 -10.22 -16.65
CA ARG A 134 -4.66 -9.92 -15.65
C ARG A 134 -5.29 -9.44 -14.35
N LEU A 135 -4.64 -9.74 -13.24
CA LEU A 135 -5.09 -9.24 -11.93
C LEU A 135 -4.96 -7.71 -11.86
N ALA A 136 -5.91 -7.08 -11.19
CA ALA A 136 -5.91 -5.64 -11.01
C ALA A 136 -4.62 -5.12 -10.35
N ILE A 137 -4.03 -5.87 -9.42
CA ILE A 137 -2.76 -5.50 -8.78
C ILE A 137 -1.61 -5.40 -9.79
N ASP A 138 -1.56 -6.30 -10.77
CA ASP A 138 -0.50 -6.32 -11.79
C ASP A 138 -0.66 -5.14 -12.77
N LEU A 139 -1.91 -4.75 -13.05
CA LEU A 139 -2.22 -3.57 -13.87
C LEU A 139 -1.84 -2.26 -13.15
N ILE A 140 -2.23 -2.13 -11.88
CA ILE A 140 -1.98 -0.93 -11.07
C ILE A 140 -0.47 -0.78 -10.79
N ASN A 141 0.23 -1.87 -10.55
CA ASN A 141 1.68 -1.87 -10.35
C ASN A 141 2.48 -1.73 -11.65
N GLY A 142 1.85 -2.01 -12.80
CA GLY A 142 2.50 -2.03 -14.12
C GLY A 142 3.16 -3.36 -14.50
N SER A 143 3.29 -4.28 -13.56
CA SER A 143 3.88 -5.61 -13.76
C SER A 143 3.46 -6.60 -12.66
N GLU A 144 3.73 -7.89 -12.85
CA GLU A 144 3.49 -8.96 -11.88
C GLU A 144 4.54 -9.01 -10.76
N ILE A 145 5.64 -8.31 -10.90
CA ILE A 145 6.83 -8.38 -10.03
C ILE A 145 6.49 -8.17 -8.55
N LEU A 146 5.63 -7.19 -8.25
CA LEU A 146 5.21 -6.93 -6.87
C LEU A 146 4.46 -8.12 -6.27
N ARG A 147 3.50 -8.66 -7.01
CA ARG A 147 2.69 -9.80 -6.57
C ARG A 147 3.56 -11.04 -6.37
N GLU A 148 4.44 -11.34 -7.33
CA GLU A 148 5.39 -12.45 -7.25
C GLU A 148 6.32 -12.30 -6.05
N TRP A 149 6.88 -11.10 -5.83
CA TRP A 149 7.70 -10.83 -4.66
C TRP A 149 6.93 -11.03 -3.35
N VAL A 150 5.68 -10.60 -3.27
CA VAL A 150 4.83 -10.78 -2.09
C VAL A 150 4.56 -12.25 -1.83
N ASP A 151 4.29 -13.03 -2.86
CA ASP A 151 3.87 -14.43 -2.75
C ASP A 151 5.05 -15.42 -2.60
N ASP A 152 6.27 -15.01 -2.94
CA ASP A 152 7.48 -15.83 -2.78
C ASP A 152 8.05 -15.75 -1.35
N ASP A 153 7.96 -16.85 -0.59
CA ASP A 153 8.45 -16.93 0.80
C ASP A 153 9.96 -16.66 0.96
N THR A 154 10.72 -16.83 -0.08
CA THR A 154 12.19 -16.69 -0.07
C THR A 154 12.65 -15.27 -0.34
N SER A 155 11.81 -14.44 -0.96
CA SER A 155 12.13 -13.07 -1.36
C SER A 155 12.48 -12.17 -0.17
N ARG A 156 13.42 -11.26 -0.40
CA ARG A 156 13.95 -10.32 0.59
C ARG A 156 13.67 -8.87 0.19
N PRO A 157 13.69 -7.92 1.13
CA PRO A 157 13.52 -6.50 0.80
C PRO A 157 14.49 -5.99 -0.27
N GLY A 158 15.75 -6.47 -0.24
CA GLY A 158 16.76 -6.09 -1.22
C GLY A 158 16.43 -6.49 -2.66
N ASP A 159 15.68 -7.56 -2.86
CA ASP A 159 15.29 -8.01 -4.20
C ASP A 159 14.32 -7.00 -4.84
N LEU A 160 13.30 -6.59 -4.07
CA LEU A 160 12.35 -5.57 -4.54
C LEU A 160 12.99 -4.18 -4.67
N ASP A 161 13.91 -3.83 -3.75
CA ASP A 161 14.66 -2.57 -3.83
C ASP A 161 15.52 -2.50 -5.11
N ALA A 162 16.17 -3.58 -5.49
CA ALA A 162 17.00 -3.62 -6.70
C ALA A 162 16.17 -3.37 -7.96
N LEU A 163 14.99 -4.00 -8.04
CA LEU A 163 14.05 -3.82 -9.16
C LEU A 163 13.51 -2.38 -9.19
N ALA A 164 12.98 -1.90 -8.08
CA ALA A 164 12.42 -0.55 -7.98
C ALA A 164 13.45 0.54 -8.28
N GLN A 165 14.71 0.40 -7.84
CA GLN A 165 15.76 1.37 -8.13
C GLN A 165 16.15 1.45 -9.61
N ALA A 166 16.01 0.35 -10.35
CA ALA A 166 16.22 0.37 -11.79
C ALA A 166 15.16 1.23 -12.48
N ASP A 167 13.89 0.97 -12.18
CA ASP A 167 12.75 1.70 -12.72
C ASP A 167 12.76 3.18 -12.31
N GLU A 168 13.10 3.47 -11.03
CA GLU A 168 13.22 4.84 -10.51
C GLU A 168 14.28 5.65 -11.28
N ARG A 169 15.43 5.05 -11.61
CA ARG A 169 16.49 5.72 -12.40
C ARG A 169 16.05 5.98 -13.84
N GLU A 170 15.46 4.98 -14.49
CA GLU A 170 14.94 5.13 -15.85
C GLU A 170 13.85 6.21 -15.90
N TRP A 171 12.95 6.22 -14.96
CA TRP A 171 11.91 7.25 -14.87
C TRP A 171 12.48 8.63 -14.60
N GLU A 172 13.49 8.76 -13.75
CA GLU A 172 14.13 10.05 -13.47
C GLU A 172 14.77 10.65 -14.73
N GLU A 173 15.39 9.84 -15.56
CA GLU A 173 15.93 10.28 -16.85
C GLU A 173 14.81 10.65 -17.84
N THR A 174 13.79 9.79 -17.95
CA THR A 174 12.66 9.98 -18.86
C THR A 174 11.86 11.24 -18.56
N ARG A 175 11.59 11.52 -17.27
CA ARG A 175 10.80 12.70 -16.86
C ARG A 175 11.56 14.03 -16.94
N ARG A 176 12.89 14.00 -16.89
CA ARG A 176 13.74 15.21 -16.81
C ARG A 176 13.40 16.28 -17.83
N PRO A 177 13.16 15.98 -19.13
CA PRO A 177 12.81 17.00 -20.14
C PRO A 177 11.47 17.70 -19.90
N PHE A 178 10.61 17.13 -19.04
CA PHE A 178 9.26 17.64 -18.76
C PHE A 178 9.19 18.43 -17.45
N LEU A 179 10.26 18.45 -16.66
CA LEU A 179 10.30 19.21 -15.42
C LEU A 179 10.48 20.70 -15.74
N LEU A 180 9.70 21.55 -15.06
CA LEU A 180 9.75 23.00 -15.22
C LEU A 180 10.80 23.67 -14.31
N TYR A 181 11.33 22.93 -13.34
CA TYR A 181 12.30 23.37 -12.33
C TYR A 181 13.07 22.19 -11.76
#